data_b701f0cc577f27126340dbb509d652ab
#
_entry.id   b701f0cc577f27126340dbb509d652ab
#
_cell.length_a   1.000
_cell.length_b   1.000
_cell.length_c   1.000
_cell.angle_alpha   90.00
_cell.angle_beta   90.00
_cell.angle_gamma   90.00
#
_symmetry.space_group_name_H-M   'P 1'
#
loop_
_entity.id
_entity.type
_entity.pdbx_description
1 polymer ?
#
loop_
_entity_poly.entity_id
_entity_poly.type
_entity_poly.pdbx_seq_one_letter_code
_entity_poly.pdbx_strand_id
1 'polypeptide(L)'
;MTVYDRVMPNSAYNTLIALTIGMAVVILFDFLVKLLRAFFVDMAGNSMEKDINDSLFKKITSHDHQFLNKASGVAHTVREFEGVRDFFTSASMVAFIDLPFMFLFLFVIYTIAGPLSIVPILIVPLVLGVSAIIQPILKRYSDKNLVNQQGKMIVLHELLNNVETVRTVAGGKFLHNKWNSSVENQSKNATSARGISNFAVTFSQTSLQIAQAGIVCYGVVLVGSLDITSGALIACVILSGRVLSPLVQAGQLLTKFNHALSAFKKIDELMQIESRDDLTKDFKATSLTSGDIKLKDLSYDINEVAILKNITLDINDGEKIGFVGNIGSGKTSLLRNIIGFYLPTKGNVTLSGYDLKNIPSEELRDYIGYCPQKIDLFTGSVLENISTGIDGITEDDVIEAAKLSCAHEFITKMPGGYNYILNDNGSNLSGGQRQAIALARCLVRKPKVLVLDEPTSSMDGNTEEKIINNLLSLPYKPTVIISTHRTNHLVRVDKIGVLIDGQLVQYGPRDQILRQSNEKVEN
;
A
#
# COMPACT_ATOMS: atom_id res chain seq x y z
N MET A 1 53.40 -10.25 10.22
CA MET A 1 54.52 -10.21 11.20
C MET A 1 55.44 -11.44 11.06
N THR A 2 55.04 -12.63 11.47
CA THR A 2 55.90 -13.83 11.50
C THR A 2 56.59 -14.13 10.15
N VAL A 3 55.92 -13.94 9.03
CA VAL A 3 56.51 -14.16 7.69
C VAL A 3 57.68 -13.19 7.44
N TYR A 4 57.51 -11.89 7.69
CA TYR A 4 58.53 -10.87 7.42
C TYR A 4 59.61 -10.82 8.48
N ASP A 5 59.28 -11.10 9.78
CA ASP A 5 60.24 -10.97 10.89
C ASP A 5 61.00 -12.27 11.15
N ARG A 6 60.47 -13.45 10.79
CA ARG A 6 61.12 -14.74 11.10
C ARG A 6 61.34 -15.64 9.90
N VAL A 7 60.35 -15.76 8.99
CA VAL A 7 60.45 -16.70 7.86
C VAL A 7 61.40 -16.17 6.81
N MET A 8 61.24 -14.89 6.44
CA MET A 8 62.06 -14.27 5.38
C MET A 8 63.56 -14.17 5.74
N PRO A 9 63.95 -13.67 6.94
CA PRO A 9 65.38 -13.59 7.29
C PRO A 9 66.01 -14.94 7.52
N ASN A 10 65.28 -15.96 8.01
CA ASN A 10 65.84 -17.25 8.40
C ASN A 10 65.55 -18.37 7.40
N SER A 11 64.96 -18.08 6.23
CA SER A 11 64.57 -19.06 5.20
C SER A 11 63.74 -20.25 5.79
N ALA A 12 62.89 -20.00 6.78
CA ALA A 12 62.16 -21.02 7.55
C ALA A 12 60.94 -21.56 6.76
N TYR A 13 61.15 -22.34 5.70
CA TYR A 13 60.12 -22.84 4.79
C TYR A 13 59.07 -23.72 5.49
N ASN A 14 59.44 -24.51 6.49
CA ASN A 14 58.46 -25.33 7.24
C ASN A 14 57.45 -24.49 7.99
N THR A 15 57.85 -23.35 8.56
CA THR A 15 56.95 -22.38 9.19
C THR A 15 56.06 -21.70 8.17
N LEU A 16 56.57 -21.41 6.97
CA LEU A 16 55.81 -20.85 5.87
C LEU A 16 54.66 -21.79 5.44
N ILE A 17 54.98 -23.08 5.25
CA ILE A 17 53.97 -24.10 4.88
C ILE A 17 52.87 -24.19 5.94
N ALA A 18 53.21 -24.25 7.22
CA ALA A 18 52.23 -24.30 8.31
C ALA A 18 51.33 -23.06 8.34
N LEU A 19 51.91 -21.86 8.16
CA LEU A 19 51.13 -20.60 8.09
C LEU A 19 50.24 -20.55 6.85
N THR A 20 50.68 -21.06 5.70
CA THR A 20 49.90 -21.08 4.46
C THR A 20 48.69 -22.03 4.60
N ILE A 21 48.87 -23.20 5.20
CA ILE A 21 47.78 -24.14 5.48
C ILE A 21 46.77 -23.49 6.45
N GLY A 22 47.27 -22.88 7.54
CA GLY A 22 46.40 -22.17 8.49
C GLY A 22 45.61 -21.04 7.84
N MET A 23 46.26 -20.26 6.94
CA MET A 23 45.60 -19.20 6.19
C MET A 23 44.52 -19.75 5.22
N ALA A 24 44.83 -20.85 4.52
CA ALA A 24 43.85 -21.51 3.64
C ALA A 24 42.59 -21.97 4.41
N VAL A 25 42.78 -22.54 5.60
CA VAL A 25 41.68 -22.94 6.48
C VAL A 25 40.85 -21.72 6.91
N VAL A 26 41.48 -20.63 7.33
CA VAL A 26 40.79 -19.39 7.74
C VAL A 26 39.99 -18.78 6.57
N ILE A 27 40.57 -18.75 5.36
CA ILE A 27 39.90 -18.24 4.16
C ILE A 27 38.69 -19.11 3.83
N LEU A 28 38.80 -20.44 3.93
CA LEU A 28 37.68 -21.35 3.70
C LEU A 28 36.57 -21.12 4.71
N PHE A 29 36.90 -20.98 5.99
CA PHE A 29 35.94 -20.67 7.04
C PHE A 29 35.26 -19.29 6.83
N ASP A 30 36.02 -18.25 6.50
CA ASP A 30 35.49 -16.91 6.18
C ASP A 30 34.49 -16.96 5.01
N PHE A 31 34.84 -17.71 3.96
CA PHE A 31 33.95 -17.93 2.81
C PHE A 31 32.65 -18.62 3.23
N LEU A 32 32.71 -19.72 3.99
CA LEU A 32 31.53 -20.45 4.45
C LEU A 32 30.63 -19.59 5.36
N VAL A 33 31.25 -18.87 6.32
CA VAL A 33 30.52 -17.99 7.24
C VAL A 33 29.81 -16.85 6.47
N LYS A 34 30.47 -16.23 5.49
CA LYS A 34 29.88 -15.19 4.64
C LYS A 34 28.71 -15.73 3.82
N LEU A 35 28.84 -16.93 3.28
CA LEU A 35 27.79 -17.57 2.50
C LEU A 35 26.59 -17.92 3.37
N LEU A 36 26.81 -18.51 4.55
CA LEU A 36 25.76 -18.80 5.52
C LEU A 36 25.06 -17.51 6.01
N ARG A 37 25.82 -16.46 6.31
CA ARG A 37 25.28 -15.16 6.72
C ARG A 37 24.37 -14.58 5.64
N ALA A 38 24.80 -14.57 4.38
CA ALA A 38 23.98 -14.10 3.27
C ALA A 38 22.68 -14.89 3.18
N PHE A 39 22.75 -16.22 3.23
CA PHE A 39 21.57 -17.09 3.18
C PHE A 39 20.57 -16.82 4.32
N PHE A 40 21.04 -16.72 5.56
CA PHE A 40 20.14 -16.45 6.70
C PHE A 40 19.54 -15.06 6.68
N VAL A 41 20.30 -14.05 6.26
CA VAL A 41 19.79 -12.67 6.13
C VAL A 41 18.72 -12.58 5.05
N ASP A 42 18.93 -13.21 3.89
CA ASP A 42 17.95 -13.25 2.81
C ASP A 42 16.67 -14.02 3.23
N MET A 43 16.83 -15.15 3.93
CA MET A 43 15.70 -15.93 4.43
C MET A 43 14.86 -15.12 5.44
N ALA A 44 15.50 -14.44 6.37
CA ALA A 44 14.83 -13.58 7.34
C ALA A 44 14.14 -12.39 6.67
N GLY A 45 14.78 -11.76 5.67
CA GLY A 45 14.20 -10.66 4.89
C GLY A 45 12.95 -11.08 4.13
N ASN A 46 12.98 -12.24 3.46
CA ASN A 46 11.83 -12.77 2.73
C ASN A 46 10.66 -13.15 3.65
N SER A 47 10.93 -13.72 4.83
CA SER A 47 9.88 -14.01 5.81
C SER A 47 9.21 -12.72 6.31
N MET A 48 10.01 -11.72 6.68
CA MET A 48 9.51 -10.40 7.11
C MET A 48 8.68 -9.72 6.02
N GLU A 49 9.12 -9.79 4.76
CA GLU A 49 8.38 -9.23 3.62
C GLU A 49 7.01 -9.86 3.48
N LYS A 50 6.92 -11.18 3.55
CA LYS A 50 5.66 -11.92 3.45
C LYS A 50 4.68 -11.52 4.56
N ASP A 51 5.15 -11.49 5.81
CA ASP A 51 4.31 -11.18 6.97
C ASP A 51 3.79 -9.74 6.94
N ILE A 52 4.63 -8.79 6.54
CA ILE A 52 4.23 -7.39 6.43
C ILE A 52 3.29 -7.16 5.26
N ASN A 53 3.54 -7.77 4.09
CA ASN A 53 2.64 -7.67 2.95
C ASN A 53 1.25 -8.23 3.26
N ASP A 54 1.16 -9.38 3.94
CA ASP A 54 -0.11 -9.95 4.39
C ASP A 54 -0.83 -9.01 5.38
N SER A 55 -0.10 -8.48 6.36
CA SER A 55 -0.63 -7.54 7.35
C SER A 55 -1.11 -6.23 6.71
N LEU A 56 -0.35 -5.67 5.76
CA LEU A 56 -0.71 -4.47 5.01
C LEU A 56 -1.96 -4.72 4.16
N PHE A 57 -2.02 -5.86 3.45
CA PHE A 57 -3.18 -6.20 2.63
C PHE A 57 -4.45 -6.30 3.47
N LYS A 58 -4.39 -7.03 4.60
CA LYS A 58 -5.50 -7.12 5.56
C LYS A 58 -5.90 -5.74 6.08
N LYS A 59 -4.93 -4.93 6.45
CA LYS A 59 -5.18 -3.57 6.97
C LYS A 59 -5.84 -2.67 5.93
N ILE A 60 -5.38 -2.68 4.68
CA ILE A 60 -5.96 -1.90 3.57
C ILE A 60 -7.41 -2.33 3.29
N THR A 61 -7.69 -3.64 3.32
CA THR A 61 -9.03 -4.17 3.04
C THR A 61 -10.02 -3.96 4.19
N SER A 62 -9.55 -3.75 5.42
CA SER A 62 -10.39 -3.50 6.61
C SER A 62 -10.69 -2.03 6.88
N HIS A 63 -10.11 -1.10 6.10
CA HIS A 63 -10.29 0.34 6.32
C HIS A 63 -11.41 0.96 5.48
N ASP A 64 -12.02 2.01 6.04
CA ASP A 64 -13.05 2.79 5.37
C ASP A 64 -12.51 3.60 4.18
N HIS A 65 -13.38 3.89 3.22
CA HIS A 65 -13.04 4.66 2.00
C HIS A 65 -12.41 6.04 2.27
N GLN A 66 -12.74 6.69 3.39
CA GLN A 66 -12.11 7.96 3.78
C GLN A 66 -10.61 7.83 4.01
N PHE A 67 -10.17 6.68 4.49
CA PHE A 67 -8.77 6.32 4.62
C PHE A 67 -8.11 6.17 3.25
N LEU A 68 -8.74 5.45 2.32
CA LEU A 68 -8.20 5.19 0.98
C LEU A 68 -8.03 6.48 0.17
N ASN A 69 -8.87 7.49 0.35
CA ASN A 69 -8.72 8.81 -0.28
C ASN A 69 -7.52 9.61 0.28
N LYS A 70 -7.21 9.47 1.57
CA LYS A 70 -5.97 10.00 2.15
C LYS A 70 -4.75 9.17 1.74
N ALA A 71 -4.96 7.93 1.37
CA ALA A 71 -3.99 6.92 1.03
C ALA A 71 -3.69 6.80 -0.48
N SER A 72 -3.88 7.87 -1.28
CA SER A 72 -3.37 7.91 -2.67
C SER A 72 -1.87 7.59 -2.78
N GLY A 73 -1.19 7.53 -1.64
CA GLY A 73 0.17 7.04 -1.46
C GLY A 73 0.30 5.56 -1.05
N VAL A 74 -0.79 4.81 -0.75
CA VAL A 74 -0.66 3.42 -0.23
C VAL A 74 0.09 2.51 -1.19
N ALA A 75 -0.26 2.53 -2.47
CA ALA A 75 0.45 1.74 -3.49
C ALA A 75 1.94 2.10 -3.55
N HIS A 76 2.28 3.38 -3.37
CA HIS A 76 3.66 3.84 -3.29
C HIS A 76 4.32 3.41 -1.98
N THR A 77 3.60 3.45 -0.86
CA THR A 77 4.11 3.02 0.46
C THR A 77 4.41 1.52 0.48
N VAL A 78 3.56 0.69 -0.13
CA VAL A 78 3.81 -0.74 -0.32
C VAL A 78 5.10 -0.97 -1.13
N ARG A 79 5.29 -0.21 -2.22
CA ARG A 79 6.51 -0.29 -3.02
C ARG A 79 7.76 0.25 -2.29
N GLU A 80 7.61 1.28 -1.44
CA GLU A 80 8.72 1.79 -0.62
C GLU A 80 9.19 0.74 0.41
N PHE A 81 8.33 -0.22 0.78
CA PHE A 81 8.71 -1.32 1.65
C PHE A 81 9.79 -2.22 1.06
N GLU A 82 9.84 -2.38 -0.27
CA GLU A 82 10.95 -3.07 -0.93
C GLU A 82 12.32 -2.45 -0.53
N GLY A 83 12.35 -1.12 -0.35
CA GLY A 83 13.53 -0.42 0.14
C GLY A 83 13.92 -0.76 1.59
N VAL A 84 12.95 -1.10 2.44
CA VAL A 84 13.20 -1.59 3.82
C VAL A 84 13.83 -2.97 3.76
N ARG A 85 13.23 -3.89 2.99
CA ARG A 85 13.80 -5.22 2.76
C ARG A 85 15.22 -5.13 2.23
N ASP A 86 15.44 -4.32 1.18
CA ASP A 86 16.75 -4.16 0.54
C ASP A 86 17.81 -3.60 1.49
N PHE A 87 17.41 -2.80 2.48
CA PHE A 87 18.31 -2.37 3.54
C PHE A 87 18.74 -3.54 4.41
N PHE A 88 17.81 -4.39 4.85
CA PHE A 88 18.11 -5.53 5.73
C PHE A 88 18.84 -6.67 5.00
N THR A 89 18.53 -6.94 3.74
CA THR A 89 19.15 -8.02 2.95
C THR A 89 20.43 -7.59 2.25
N SER A 90 20.70 -6.30 2.13
CA SER A 90 21.87 -5.79 1.41
C SER A 90 23.17 -5.88 2.22
N ALA A 91 24.30 -5.74 1.51
CA ALA A 91 25.63 -5.53 2.10
C ALA A 91 25.67 -4.39 3.14
N SER A 92 24.63 -3.57 3.20
CA SER A 92 24.45 -2.49 4.15
C SER A 92 24.36 -2.99 5.59
N MET A 93 23.56 -4.02 5.85
CA MET A 93 23.45 -4.63 7.19
C MET A 93 24.77 -5.25 7.64
N VAL A 94 25.49 -5.86 6.68
CA VAL A 94 26.81 -6.43 6.93
C VAL A 94 27.80 -5.37 7.37
N ALA A 95 27.86 -4.25 6.67
CA ALA A 95 28.77 -3.18 7.02
C ALA A 95 28.40 -2.49 8.36
N PHE A 96 27.11 -2.48 8.72
CA PHE A 96 26.67 -1.99 10.04
C PHE A 96 27.13 -2.91 11.17
N ILE A 97 27.12 -4.23 10.94
CA ILE A 97 27.65 -5.23 11.87
C ILE A 97 29.18 -5.10 11.99
N ASP A 98 29.86 -4.73 10.92
CA ASP A 98 31.33 -4.60 10.89
C ASP A 98 31.84 -3.33 11.62
N LEU A 99 30.99 -2.32 11.87
CA LEU A 99 31.36 -1.09 12.60
C LEU A 99 31.99 -1.33 14.00
N PRO A 100 31.44 -2.19 14.88
CA PRO A 100 32.06 -2.49 16.16
C PRO A 100 33.45 -3.12 16.03
N PHE A 101 33.68 -3.91 14.98
CA PHE A 101 34.97 -4.53 14.75
C PHE A 101 36.08 -3.53 14.39
N MET A 102 35.70 -2.35 13.89
CA MET A 102 36.65 -1.25 13.67
C MET A 102 37.40 -0.89 14.97
N PHE A 103 36.72 -0.82 16.09
CA PHE A 103 37.34 -0.54 17.39
C PHE A 103 38.23 -1.66 17.84
N LEU A 104 37.87 -2.92 17.60
CA LEU A 104 38.71 -4.08 17.86
C LEU A 104 40.02 -4.00 17.04
N PHE A 105 39.94 -3.71 15.74
CA PHE A 105 41.10 -3.59 14.88
C PHE A 105 41.99 -2.40 15.28
N LEU A 106 41.42 -1.27 15.68
CA LEU A 106 42.16 -0.13 16.24
C LEU A 106 42.92 -0.53 17.52
N PHE A 107 42.31 -1.28 18.41
CA PHE A 107 42.95 -1.81 19.62
C PHE A 107 44.11 -2.76 19.27
N VAL A 108 43.92 -3.64 18.27
CA VAL A 108 44.98 -4.55 17.79
C VAL A 108 46.13 -3.76 17.19
N ILE A 109 45.88 -2.71 16.38
CA ILE A 109 46.96 -1.84 15.86
C ILE A 109 47.74 -1.18 17.01
N TYR A 110 47.02 -0.70 18.04
CA TYR A 110 47.65 -0.10 19.23
C TYR A 110 48.55 -1.10 19.97
N THR A 111 48.15 -2.35 20.14
CA THR A 111 48.94 -3.39 20.83
C THR A 111 50.14 -3.84 20.02
N ILE A 112 50.10 -3.77 18.68
CA ILE A 112 51.20 -4.22 17.79
C ILE A 112 52.25 -3.14 17.62
N ALA A 113 51.83 -1.89 17.38
CA ALA A 113 52.75 -0.83 16.93
C ALA A 113 52.57 0.49 17.71
N GLY A 114 51.87 0.48 18.86
CA GLY A 114 51.70 1.62 19.79
C GLY A 114 51.49 2.98 19.10
N PRO A 115 52.53 3.80 18.91
CA PRO A 115 52.39 5.14 18.36
C PRO A 115 51.81 5.21 16.96
N LEU A 116 51.95 4.15 16.15
CA LEU A 116 51.45 4.14 14.76
C LEU A 116 49.92 4.18 14.68
N SER A 117 49.22 3.76 15.76
CA SER A 117 47.75 3.80 15.86
C SER A 117 47.18 5.22 15.81
N ILE A 118 47.98 6.28 16.07
CA ILE A 118 47.52 7.66 16.05
C ILE A 118 46.97 8.07 14.68
N VAL A 119 47.54 7.49 13.60
CA VAL A 119 47.12 7.83 12.23
C VAL A 119 45.65 7.43 11.98
N PRO A 120 45.24 6.17 12.13
CA PRO A 120 43.85 5.80 11.95
C PRO A 120 42.90 6.40 13.02
N ILE A 121 43.38 6.63 14.25
CA ILE A 121 42.61 7.27 15.33
C ILE A 121 42.24 8.72 14.96
N LEU A 122 43.06 9.47 14.24
CA LEU A 122 42.77 10.81 13.78
C LEU A 122 41.85 10.84 12.55
N ILE A 123 42.00 9.86 11.66
CA ILE A 123 41.25 9.83 10.40
C ILE A 123 39.83 9.33 10.58
N VAL A 124 39.59 8.39 11.50
CA VAL A 124 38.25 7.84 11.78
C VAL A 124 37.25 8.97 12.19
N PRO A 125 37.51 9.81 13.20
CA PRO A 125 36.60 10.90 13.56
C PRO A 125 36.46 11.94 12.45
N LEU A 126 37.50 12.21 11.67
CA LEU A 126 37.44 13.11 10.54
C LEU A 126 36.44 12.64 9.49
N VAL A 127 36.50 11.36 9.07
CA VAL A 127 35.57 10.76 8.10
C VAL A 127 34.15 10.72 8.65
N LEU A 128 33.97 10.33 9.92
CA LEU A 128 32.67 10.32 10.58
C LEU A 128 32.06 11.73 10.69
N GLY A 129 32.86 12.74 11.03
CA GLY A 129 32.43 14.13 11.14
C GLY A 129 31.96 14.68 9.80
N VAL A 130 32.71 14.46 8.72
CA VAL A 130 32.30 14.86 7.37
C VAL A 130 31.02 14.12 6.94
N SER A 131 30.93 12.83 7.21
CA SER A 131 29.71 12.04 6.93
C SER A 131 28.50 12.56 7.69
N ALA A 132 28.64 12.93 8.96
CA ALA A 132 27.58 13.49 9.79
C ALA A 132 27.08 14.85 9.28
N ILE A 133 27.98 15.71 8.74
CA ILE A 133 27.62 17.00 8.15
C ILE A 133 26.88 16.83 6.82
N ILE A 134 27.28 15.87 6.02
CA ILE A 134 26.69 15.60 4.70
C ILE A 134 25.27 14.99 4.83
N GLN A 135 25.02 14.21 5.86
CA GLN A 135 23.78 13.47 6.05
C GLN A 135 22.49 14.29 5.98
N PRO A 136 22.31 15.39 6.71
CA PRO A 136 21.08 16.18 6.66
C PRO A 136 20.83 16.79 5.27
N ILE A 137 21.91 17.12 4.55
CA ILE A 137 21.81 17.66 3.20
C ILE A 137 21.32 16.57 2.24
N LEU A 138 21.91 15.39 2.32
CA LEU A 138 21.53 14.23 1.51
C LEU A 138 20.08 13.81 1.75
N LYS A 139 19.65 13.80 3.02
CA LYS A 139 18.27 13.50 3.41
C LYS A 139 17.29 14.48 2.74
N ARG A 140 17.54 15.79 2.78
CA ARG A 140 16.68 16.80 2.15
C ARG A 140 16.49 16.57 0.63
N TYR A 141 17.57 16.23 -0.08
CA TYR A 141 17.49 15.93 -1.52
C TYR A 141 16.77 14.61 -1.78
N SER A 142 16.96 13.64 -0.93
CA SER A 142 16.29 12.33 -1.01
C SER A 142 14.78 12.48 -0.82
N ASP A 143 14.33 13.19 0.21
CA ASP A 143 12.91 13.44 0.48
C ASP A 143 12.25 14.19 -0.69
N LYS A 144 12.91 15.23 -1.24
CA LYS A 144 12.42 15.93 -2.43
C LYS A 144 12.35 15.04 -3.66
N ASN A 145 13.31 14.16 -3.84
CA ASN A 145 13.32 13.21 -4.95
C ASN A 145 12.13 12.24 -4.88
N LEU A 146 11.82 11.73 -3.68
CA LEU A 146 10.64 10.88 -3.45
C LEU A 146 9.33 11.58 -3.83
N VAL A 147 9.12 12.81 -3.37
CA VAL A 147 7.92 13.59 -3.72
C VAL A 147 7.78 13.79 -5.23
N ASN A 148 8.88 14.12 -5.93
CA ASN A 148 8.84 14.29 -7.38
C ASN A 148 8.62 12.97 -8.14
N GLN A 149 9.14 11.86 -7.63
CA GLN A 149 8.89 10.52 -8.18
C GLN A 149 7.41 10.14 -8.05
N GLN A 150 6.78 10.46 -6.91
CA GLN A 150 5.34 10.29 -6.72
C GLN A 150 4.54 11.12 -7.71
N GLY A 151 4.87 12.42 -7.86
CA GLY A 151 4.22 13.30 -8.82
C GLY A 151 4.29 12.78 -10.27
N LYS A 152 5.43 12.23 -10.67
CA LYS A 152 5.59 11.59 -11.98
C LYS A 152 4.68 10.37 -12.15
N MET A 153 4.57 9.50 -11.12
CA MET A 153 3.70 8.33 -11.16
C MET A 153 2.22 8.70 -11.22
N ILE A 154 1.80 9.73 -10.49
CA ILE A 154 0.42 10.25 -10.55
C ILE A 154 0.08 10.69 -11.98
N VAL A 155 0.95 11.45 -12.64
CA VAL A 155 0.72 11.88 -14.03
C VAL A 155 0.65 10.70 -14.99
N LEU A 156 1.48 9.67 -14.78
CA LEU A 156 1.43 8.44 -15.59
C LEU A 156 0.10 7.70 -15.42
N HIS A 157 -0.36 7.53 -14.19
CA HIS A 157 -1.68 6.92 -13.92
C HIS A 157 -2.82 7.75 -14.51
N GLU A 158 -2.77 9.08 -14.37
CA GLU A 158 -3.75 10.00 -14.96
C GLU A 158 -3.80 9.84 -16.50
N LEU A 159 -2.63 9.74 -17.14
CA LEU A 159 -2.50 9.50 -18.58
C LEU A 159 -3.09 8.14 -18.99
N LEU A 160 -2.70 7.06 -18.30
CA LEU A 160 -3.11 5.69 -18.67
C LEU A 160 -4.61 5.46 -18.44
N ASN A 161 -5.16 5.98 -17.35
CA ASN A 161 -6.59 5.84 -17.04
C ASN A 161 -7.51 6.69 -17.93
N ASN A 162 -6.98 7.75 -18.56
CA ASN A 162 -7.75 8.70 -19.34
C ASN A 162 -7.22 8.88 -20.77
N VAL A 163 -6.63 7.84 -21.36
CA VAL A 163 -6.00 7.91 -22.71
C VAL A 163 -6.97 8.42 -23.77
N GLU A 164 -8.22 7.96 -23.75
CA GLU A 164 -9.25 8.40 -24.69
C GLU A 164 -9.52 9.90 -24.53
N THR A 165 -9.75 10.38 -23.32
CA THR A 165 -9.97 11.80 -23.02
C THR A 165 -8.76 12.63 -23.42
N VAL A 166 -7.55 12.18 -23.11
CA VAL A 166 -6.31 12.90 -23.45
C VAL A 166 -6.16 13.07 -24.97
N ARG A 167 -6.56 12.05 -25.76
CA ARG A 167 -6.51 12.11 -27.23
C ARG A 167 -7.63 12.98 -27.84
N THR A 168 -8.82 12.94 -27.25
CA THR A 168 -9.98 13.66 -27.79
C THR A 168 -9.98 15.15 -27.47
N VAL A 169 -9.54 15.55 -26.26
CA VAL A 169 -9.52 16.97 -25.84
C VAL A 169 -8.15 17.64 -25.97
N ALA A 170 -7.20 17.06 -26.73
CA ALA A 170 -5.83 17.57 -26.88
C ALA A 170 -5.10 17.78 -25.52
N GLY A 171 -5.46 17.01 -24.50
CA GLY A 171 -4.90 17.10 -23.13
C GLY A 171 -3.43 16.69 -23.01
N GLY A 172 -2.83 16.14 -24.08
CA GLY A 172 -1.47 15.63 -24.09
C GLY A 172 -0.43 16.72 -23.74
N LYS A 173 -0.59 17.94 -24.23
CA LYS A 173 0.34 19.05 -23.90
C LYS A 173 0.28 19.43 -22.41
N PHE A 174 -0.90 19.41 -21.80
CA PHE A 174 -1.08 19.70 -20.38
C PHE A 174 -0.38 18.66 -19.50
N LEU A 175 -0.64 17.38 -19.77
CA LEU A 175 0.00 16.29 -19.01
C LEU A 175 1.51 16.21 -19.28
N HIS A 176 1.94 16.47 -20.52
CA HIS A 176 3.36 16.52 -20.87
C HIS A 176 4.11 17.61 -20.10
N ASN A 177 3.51 18.80 -19.92
CA ASN A 177 4.12 19.87 -19.11
C ASN A 177 4.24 19.48 -17.64
N LYS A 178 3.19 18.86 -17.05
CA LYS A 178 3.23 18.30 -15.68
C LYS A 178 4.33 17.22 -15.54
N TRP A 179 4.40 16.31 -16.52
CA TRP A 179 5.40 15.27 -16.57
C TRP A 179 6.82 15.84 -16.63
N ASN A 180 7.07 16.74 -17.57
CA ASN A 180 8.40 17.36 -17.74
C ASN A 180 8.84 18.13 -16.49
N SER A 181 7.94 18.88 -15.88
CA SER A 181 8.23 19.56 -14.60
C SER A 181 8.64 18.58 -13.51
N SER A 182 7.94 17.46 -13.38
CA SER A 182 8.26 16.42 -12.40
C SER A 182 9.59 15.73 -12.71
N VAL A 183 9.86 15.41 -13.99
CA VAL A 183 11.10 14.80 -14.47
C VAL A 183 12.30 15.73 -14.26
N GLU A 184 12.15 17.01 -14.61
CA GLU A 184 13.23 17.99 -14.46
C GLU A 184 13.60 18.21 -12.99
N ASN A 185 12.60 18.38 -12.13
CA ASN A 185 12.82 18.51 -10.68
C ASN A 185 13.42 17.23 -10.07
N GLN A 186 12.95 16.05 -10.48
CA GLN A 186 13.52 14.77 -10.08
C GLN A 186 14.99 14.67 -10.51
N SER A 187 15.29 14.99 -11.77
CA SER A 187 16.65 14.92 -12.32
C SER A 187 17.62 15.86 -11.58
N LYS A 188 17.22 17.11 -11.34
CA LYS A 188 18.02 18.10 -10.58
C LYS A 188 18.32 17.59 -9.16
N ASN A 189 17.29 17.14 -8.44
CA ASN A 189 17.45 16.65 -7.06
C ASN A 189 18.27 15.36 -7.01
N ALA A 190 18.04 14.42 -7.93
CA ALA A 190 18.81 13.17 -8.01
C ALA A 190 20.28 13.42 -8.36
N THR A 191 20.57 14.35 -9.28
CA THR A 191 21.95 14.72 -9.63
C THR A 191 22.67 15.35 -8.45
N SER A 192 22.01 16.27 -7.74
CA SER A 192 22.57 16.89 -6.53
C SER A 192 22.83 15.86 -5.42
N ALA A 193 21.87 14.97 -5.18
CA ALA A 193 22.02 13.87 -4.20
C ALA A 193 23.20 12.95 -4.56
N ARG A 194 23.32 12.53 -5.84
CA ARG A 194 24.44 11.71 -6.32
C ARG A 194 25.77 12.43 -6.20
N GLY A 195 25.83 13.72 -6.55
CA GLY A 195 27.05 14.53 -6.41
C GLY A 195 27.55 14.57 -4.98
N ILE A 196 26.66 14.81 -4.02
CA ILE A 196 27.00 14.83 -2.58
C ILE A 196 27.39 13.43 -2.09
N SER A 197 26.69 12.39 -2.50
CA SER A 197 27.04 10.99 -2.15
C SER A 197 28.39 10.60 -2.71
N ASN A 198 28.68 10.93 -3.98
CA ASN A 198 29.96 10.67 -4.61
C ASN A 198 31.10 11.43 -3.92
N PHE A 199 30.88 12.68 -3.52
CA PHE A 199 31.85 13.43 -2.72
C PHE A 199 32.15 12.72 -1.40
N ALA A 200 31.14 12.26 -0.66
CA ALA A 200 31.32 11.53 0.60
C ALA A 200 32.12 10.25 0.41
N VAL A 201 31.80 9.45 -0.62
CA VAL A 201 32.52 8.21 -0.93
C VAL A 201 33.96 8.49 -1.34
N THR A 202 34.17 9.44 -2.25
CA THR A 202 35.52 9.81 -2.73
C THR A 202 36.37 10.37 -1.58
N PHE A 203 35.80 11.24 -0.74
CA PHE A 203 36.47 11.76 0.46
C PHE A 203 36.91 10.62 1.40
N SER A 204 36.02 9.66 1.66
CA SER A 204 36.32 8.50 2.51
C SER A 204 37.40 7.61 1.91
N GLN A 205 37.37 7.37 0.60
CA GLN A 205 38.41 6.60 -0.12
C GLN A 205 39.78 7.31 -0.11
N THR A 206 39.78 8.63 -0.35
CA THR A 206 41.00 9.42 -0.29
C THR A 206 41.58 9.46 1.13
N SER A 207 40.72 9.56 2.14
CA SER A 207 41.11 9.48 3.55
C SER A 207 41.77 8.13 3.90
N LEU A 208 41.24 7.03 3.34
CA LEU A 208 41.88 5.70 3.47
C LEU A 208 43.30 5.69 2.86
N GLN A 209 43.46 6.25 1.67
CA GLN A 209 44.77 6.32 1.01
C GLN A 209 45.78 7.17 1.79
N ILE A 210 45.31 8.33 2.32
CA ILE A 210 46.11 9.21 3.17
C ILE A 210 46.52 8.47 4.46
N ALA A 211 45.58 7.72 5.08
CA ALA A 211 45.88 6.90 6.26
C ALA A 211 46.99 5.86 5.97
N GLN A 212 46.86 5.12 4.87
CA GLN A 212 47.84 4.11 4.47
C GLN A 212 49.22 4.74 4.19
N ALA A 213 49.25 5.85 3.45
CA ALA A 213 50.49 6.58 3.20
C ALA A 213 51.12 7.11 4.51
N GLY A 214 50.31 7.69 5.40
CA GLY A 214 50.73 8.17 6.70
C GLY A 214 51.30 7.06 7.60
N ILE A 215 50.66 5.88 7.61
CA ILE A 215 51.16 4.72 8.34
C ILE A 215 52.50 4.27 7.78
N VAL A 216 52.68 4.23 6.45
CA VAL A 216 53.94 3.87 5.84
C VAL A 216 55.03 4.89 6.16
N CYS A 217 54.76 6.19 5.95
CA CYS A 217 55.76 7.23 6.21
C CYS A 217 56.19 7.29 7.68
N TYR A 218 55.24 7.32 8.60
CA TYR A 218 55.55 7.35 10.03
C TYR A 218 56.15 6.03 10.53
N GLY A 219 55.64 4.90 9.99
CA GLY A 219 56.11 3.58 10.31
C GLY A 219 57.56 3.34 9.90
N VAL A 220 58.02 3.87 8.74
CA VAL A 220 59.44 3.78 8.33
C VAL A 220 60.34 4.51 9.33
N VAL A 221 59.93 5.64 9.87
CA VAL A 221 60.68 6.35 10.92
C VAL A 221 60.80 5.50 12.19
N LEU A 222 59.69 4.88 12.63
CA LEU A 222 59.67 4.01 13.82
C LEU A 222 60.44 2.71 13.64
N VAL A 223 60.51 2.17 12.43
CA VAL A 223 61.36 1.01 12.11
C VAL A 223 62.84 1.42 12.16
N GLY A 224 63.17 2.63 11.67
CA GLY A 224 64.52 3.16 11.73
C GLY A 224 65.03 3.43 13.17
N SER A 225 64.14 3.79 14.09
CA SER A 225 64.42 3.94 15.53
C SER A 225 64.39 2.62 16.30
N LEU A 226 64.08 1.50 15.64
CA LEU A 226 63.93 0.15 16.26
C LEU A 226 62.78 0.02 17.24
N ASP A 227 61.82 0.94 17.21
CA ASP A 227 60.61 0.92 18.08
C ASP A 227 59.59 -0.14 17.63
N ILE A 228 59.55 -0.45 16.31
CA ILE A 228 58.68 -1.46 15.73
C ILE A 228 59.43 -2.31 14.71
N THR A 229 58.91 -3.52 14.44
CA THR A 229 59.46 -4.39 13.37
C THR A 229 58.89 -4.07 11.99
N SER A 230 59.60 -4.45 10.92
CA SER A 230 59.06 -4.33 9.55
C SER A 230 57.76 -5.12 9.36
N GLY A 231 57.66 -6.28 10.02
CA GLY A 231 56.43 -7.09 10.01
C GLY A 231 55.27 -6.43 10.74
N ALA A 232 55.54 -5.67 11.79
CA ALA A 232 54.53 -4.87 12.49
C ALA A 232 53.98 -3.73 11.60
N LEU A 233 54.88 -3.04 10.86
CA LEU A 233 54.48 -2.01 9.91
C LEU A 233 53.52 -2.55 8.85
N ILE A 234 53.89 -3.66 8.20
CA ILE A 234 53.05 -4.27 7.15
C ILE A 234 51.72 -4.76 7.71
N ALA A 235 51.71 -5.35 8.92
CA ALA A 235 50.48 -5.74 9.59
C ALA A 235 49.57 -4.54 9.84
N CYS A 236 50.09 -3.38 10.28
CA CYS A 236 49.34 -2.15 10.50
C CYS A 236 48.75 -1.57 9.21
N VAL A 237 49.47 -1.62 8.08
CA VAL A 237 48.96 -1.20 6.77
C VAL A 237 47.74 -2.06 6.36
N ILE A 238 47.83 -3.38 6.52
CA ILE A 238 46.73 -4.29 6.19
C ILE A 238 45.54 -4.08 7.12
N LEU A 239 45.77 -3.96 8.44
CA LEU A 239 44.71 -3.74 9.42
C LEU A 239 44.04 -2.38 9.27
N SER A 240 44.76 -1.32 8.88
CA SER A 240 44.17 0.00 8.60
C SER A 240 43.14 -0.06 7.50
N GLY A 241 43.35 -0.88 6.47
CA GLY A 241 42.33 -1.14 5.45
C GLY A 241 41.04 -1.75 6.04
N ARG A 242 41.18 -2.66 7.00
CA ARG A 242 40.03 -3.27 7.69
C ARG A 242 39.29 -2.29 8.62
N VAL A 243 40.01 -1.37 9.27
CA VAL A 243 39.45 -0.30 10.10
C VAL A 243 38.60 0.68 9.28
N LEU A 244 39.16 1.11 8.13
CA LEU A 244 38.58 2.21 7.37
C LEU A 244 37.57 1.76 6.29
N SER A 245 37.60 0.47 5.88
CA SER A 245 36.68 -0.07 4.88
C SER A 245 35.18 0.12 5.21
N PRO A 246 34.68 -0.13 6.45
CA PRO A 246 33.30 0.14 6.78
C PRO A 246 32.93 1.62 6.69
N LEU A 247 33.87 2.54 6.93
CA LEU A 247 33.64 3.99 6.84
C LEU A 247 33.46 4.46 5.40
N VAL A 248 34.14 3.85 4.43
CA VAL A 248 33.95 4.15 3.00
C VAL A 248 32.51 3.83 2.57
N GLN A 249 31.93 2.79 3.12
CA GLN A 249 30.54 2.38 2.84
C GLN A 249 29.51 3.18 3.66
N ALA A 250 29.93 3.80 4.76
CA ALA A 250 29.02 4.47 5.71
C ALA A 250 28.11 5.53 5.05
N GLY A 251 28.63 6.29 4.08
CA GLY A 251 27.83 7.31 3.37
C GLY A 251 26.67 6.72 2.57
N GLN A 252 26.85 5.58 1.93
CA GLN A 252 25.79 4.86 1.21
C GLN A 252 24.82 4.18 2.17
N LEU A 253 25.36 3.61 3.25
CA LEU A 253 24.59 2.98 4.31
C LEU A 253 23.59 3.93 4.96
N LEU A 254 24.04 5.12 5.30
CA LEU A 254 23.23 6.15 5.92
C LEU A 254 22.08 6.60 5.00
N THR A 255 22.30 6.67 3.70
CA THR A 255 21.26 6.98 2.72
C THR A 255 20.19 5.89 2.68
N LYS A 256 20.61 4.62 2.55
CA LYS A 256 19.71 3.47 2.56
C LYS A 256 18.94 3.35 3.88
N PHE A 257 19.61 3.58 5.01
CA PHE A 257 18.98 3.60 6.33
C PHE A 257 17.90 4.67 6.45
N ASN A 258 18.18 5.90 5.99
CA ASN A 258 17.17 6.96 6.01
C ASN A 258 15.96 6.64 5.12
N HIS A 259 16.18 6.06 3.94
CA HIS A 259 15.09 5.61 3.08
C HIS A 259 14.25 4.52 3.77
N ALA A 260 14.90 3.50 4.33
CA ALA A 260 14.23 2.44 5.07
C ALA A 260 13.46 2.98 6.29
N LEU A 261 14.05 3.91 7.05
CA LEU A 261 13.40 4.53 8.19
C LEU A 261 12.18 5.38 7.80
N SER A 262 12.27 6.14 6.69
CA SER A 262 11.15 6.93 6.18
C SER A 262 10.02 6.03 5.68
N ALA A 263 10.34 4.95 4.97
CA ALA A 263 9.36 3.97 4.52
C ALA A 263 8.70 3.26 5.72
N PHE A 264 9.49 2.83 6.70
CA PHE A 264 8.98 2.21 7.93
C PHE A 264 8.02 3.13 8.69
N LYS A 265 8.37 4.42 8.86
CA LYS A 265 7.48 5.38 9.53
C LYS A 265 6.14 5.54 8.83
N LYS A 266 6.13 5.60 7.49
CA LYS A 266 4.89 5.69 6.71
C LYS A 266 4.03 4.43 6.85
N ILE A 267 4.66 3.25 6.90
CA ILE A 267 3.96 1.98 7.14
C ILE A 267 3.42 1.95 8.56
N ASP A 268 4.21 2.36 9.54
CA ASP A 268 3.80 2.42 10.94
C ASP A 268 2.62 3.38 11.14
N GLU A 269 2.66 4.57 10.55
CA GLU A 269 1.53 5.51 10.52
C GLU A 269 0.27 4.88 9.91
N LEU A 270 0.42 4.10 8.83
CA LEU A 270 -0.66 3.34 8.21
C LEU A 270 -1.22 2.25 9.14
N MET A 271 -0.34 1.51 9.80
CA MET A 271 -0.72 0.41 10.69
C MET A 271 -1.36 0.90 12.01
N GLN A 272 -1.00 2.12 12.47
CA GLN A 272 -1.56 2.74 13.68
C GLN A 272 -2.96 3.31 13.48
N ILE A 273 -3.42 3.52 12.24
CA ILE A 273 -4.80 3.97 12.01
C ILE A 273 -5.72 2.82 12.40
N GLU A 274 -6.60 3.07 13.37
CA GLU A 274 -7.59 2.08 13.79
C GLU A 274 -8.54 1.73 12.65
N SER A 275 -8.65 0.46 12.31
CA SER A 275 -9.66 -0.04 11.40
C SER A 275 -10.96 -0.30 12.14
N ARG A 276 -12.06 -0.35 11.42
CA ARG A 276 -13.34 -0.76 11.97
C ARG A 276 -13.25 -2.14 12.62
N ASP A 277 -12.56 -3.07 12.01
CA ASP A 277 -12.40 -4.43 12.51
C ASP A 277 -11.60 -4.47 13.83
N ASP A 278 -10.67 -3.49 14.05
CA ASP A 278 -9.99 -3.33 15.34
C ASP A 278 -10.94 -2.89 16.46
N LEU A 279 -11.92 -2.05 16.14
CA LEU A 279 -12.93 -1.53 17.09
C LEU A 279 -14.04 -2.55 17.41
N THR A 280 -14.22 -3.56 16.56
CA THR A 280 -15.36 -4.49 16.63
C THR A 280 -14.98 -5.91 17.06
N LYS A 281 -13.79 -6.11 17.62
CA LYS A 281 -13.27 -7.44 18.03
C LYS A 281 -14.18 -8.22 18.99
N ASP A 282 -14.98 -7.52 19.78
CA ASP A 282 -15.88 -8.13 20.78
C ASP A 282 -17.28 -8.42 20.21
N PHE A 283 -17.55 -8.10 18.94
CA PHE A 283 -18.85 -8.36 18.32
C PHE A 283 -19.07 -9.85 18.07
N LYS A 284 -20.25 -10.36 18.44
CA LYS A 284 -20.62 -11.74 18.16
C LYS A 284 -21.53 -11.81 16.93
N ALA A 285 -21.07 -12.48 15.89
CA ALA A 285 -21.71 -12.70 14.60
C ALA A 285 -23.19 -13.17 14.64
N THR A 286 -23.57 -13.88 15.68
CA THR A 286 -24.92 -14.43 15.85
C THR A 286 -26.00 -13.41 16.16
N SER A 287 -25.68 -12.13 16.16
CA SER A 287 -26.55 -11.05 16.63
C SER A 287 -27.48 -10.46 15.56
N LEU A 288 -27.10 -10.57 14.27
CA LEU A 288 -27.90 -10.02 13.18
C LEU A 288 -29.02 -11.00 12.76
N THR A 289 -30.27 -10.61 12.97
CA THR A 289 -31.44 -11.50 12.72
C THR A 289 -32.43 -10.93 11.73
N SER A 290 -32.47 -9.59 11.56
CA SER A 290 -33.44 -8.92 10.71
C SER A 290 -32.79 -7.87 9.80
N GLY A 291 -33.47 -7.52 8.70
CA GLY A 291 -33.04 -6.47 7.76
C GLY A 291 -33.56 -5.07 8.11
N ASP A 292 -34.02 -4.82 9.36
CA ASP A 292 -34.46 -3.51 9.79
C ASP A 292 -33.30 -2.53 9.95
N ILE A 293 -33.50 -1.32 9.43
CA ILE A 293 -32.50 -0.25 9.44
C ILE A 293 -33.14 1.02 10.01
N LYS A 294 -32.48 1.66 10.97
CA LYS A 294 -32.92 2.94 11.51
C LYS A 294 -31.81 3.97 11.44
N LEU A 295 -32.15 5.12 10.91
CA LEU A 295 -31.29 6.29 10.88
C LEU A 295 -31.85 7.31 11.87
N LYS A 296 -31.02 7.81 12.79
CA LYS A 296 -31.37 8.81 13.77
C LYS A 296 -30.42 9.99 13.68
N ASP A 297 -30.97 11.14 13.30
CA ASP A 297 -30.29 12.43 13.20
C ASP A 297 -28.97 12.36 12.38
N LEU A 298 -28.97 11.52 11.33
CA LEU A 298 -27.81 11.26 10.49
C LEU A 298 -27.36 12.53 9.78
N SER A 299 -26.13 12.95 10.04
CA SER A 299 -25.43 13.98 9.26
C SER A 299 -24.06 13.45 8.81
N TYR A 300 -23.66 13.85 7.60
CA TYR A 300 -22.40 13.42 7.01
C TYR A 300 -21.71 14.56 6.29
N ASP A 301 -20.48 14.85 6.67
CA ASP A 301 -19.67 15.94 6.14
C ASP A 301 -18.44 15.39 5.40
N ILE A 302 -18.07 16.02 4.29
CA ILE A 302 -16.81 15.76 3.57
C ILE A 302 -16.05 17.08 3.49
N ASN A 303 -14.82 17.13 4.03
CA ASN A 303 -13.98 18.33 4.04
C ASN A 303 -14.74 19.58 4.53
N GLU A 304 -15.45 19.45 5.65
CA GLU A 304 -16.27 20.52 6.27
C GLU A 304 -17.51 20.93 5.48
N VAL A 305 -17.81 20.26 4.36
CA VAL A 305 -19.02 20.48 3.58
C VAL A 305 -20.09 19.46 3.98
N ALA A 306 -21.24 19.93 4.46
CA ALA A 306 -22.36 19.08 4.84
C ALA A 306 -23.04 18.47 3.61
N ILE A 307 -22.90 17.16 3.43
CA ILE A 307 -23.51 16.39 2.34
C ILE A 307 -24.87 15.84 2.73
N LEU A 308 -25.02 15.35 3.97
CA LEU A 308 -26.29 14.90 4.53
C LEU A 308 -26.57 15.67 5.81
N LYS A 309 -27.85 16.06 6.02
CA LYS A 309 -28.25 16.96 7.09
C LYS A 309 -29.45 16.37 7.83
N ASN A 310 -29.20 15.90 9.05
CA ASN A 310 -30.22 15.52 10.03
C ASN A 310 -31.29 14.57 9.48
N ILE A 311 -30.91 13.46 8.86
CA ILE A 311 -31.83 12.48 8.28
C ILE A 311 -32.25 11.49 9.35
N THR A 312 -33.57 11.37 9.55
CA THR A 312 -34.20 10.38 10.44
C THR A 312 -35.23 9.59 9.66
N LEU A 313 -35.10 8.26 9.63
CA LEU A 313 -36.04 7.35 8.99
C LEU A 313 -35.93 5.92 9.53
N ASP A 314 -37.02 5.17 9.43
CA ASP A 314 -37.12 3.77 9.81
C ASP A 314 -37.50 2.92 8.59
N ILE A 315 -36.73 1.85 8.36
CA ILE A 315 -36.94 0.84 7.32
C ILE A 315 -37.21 -0.49 8.02
N ASN A 316 -38.32 -1.13 7.76
CA ASN A 316 -38.64 -2.41 8.36
C ASN A 316 -38.04 -3.58 7.57
N ASP A 317 -37.88 -4.72 8.23
CA ASP A 317 -37.41 -5.96 7.59
C ASP A 317 -38.31 -6.36 6.41
N GLY A 318 -37.70 -6.67 5.27
CA GLY A 318 -38.40 -7.02 4.03
C GLY A 318 -39.06 -5.86 3.28
N GLU A 319 -38.99 -4.62 3.78
CA GLU A 319 -39.57 -3.44 3.15
C GLU A 319 -38.80 -3.00 1.92
N LYS A 320 -39.47 -2.49 0.90
CA LYS A 320 -38.89 -2.01 -0.36
C LYS A 320 -38.98 -0.50 -0.44
N ILE A 321 -37.87 0.19 -0.55
CA ILE A 321 -37.80 1.66 -0.50
C ILE A 321 -37.08 2.21 -1.72
N GLY A 322 -37.69 3.26 -2.31
CA GLY A 322 -37.10 4.03 -3.39
C GLY A 322 -36.64 5.41 -2.92
N PHE A 323 -35.37 5.76 -3.10
CA PHE A 323 -34.88 7.12 -2.90
C PHE A 323 -34.79 7.86 -4.22
N VAL A 324 -35.39 9.06 -4.27
CA VAL A 324 -35.39 9.96 -5.42
C VAL A 324 -34.81 11.33 -5.05
N GLY A 325 -34.33 12.04 -6.04
CA GLY A 325 -33.79 13.39 -5.89
C GLY A 325 -32.93 13.76 -7.06
N ASN A 326 -32.61 15.04 -7.21
CA ASN A 326 -31.75 15.55 -8.27
C ASN A 326 -30.31 15.02 -8.16
N ILE A 327 -29.53 15.21 -9.22
CA ILE A 327 -28.09 14.95 -9.20
C ILE A 327 -27.47 15.83 -8.10
N GLY A 328 -26.63 15.24 -7.26
CA GLY A 328 -26.01 15.95 -6.13
C GLY A 328 -26.86 16.06 -4.87
N SER A 329 -28.09 15.51 -4.82
CA SER A 329 -28.96 15.56 -3.62
C SER A 329 -28.46 14.71 -2.44
N GLY A 330 -27.42 13.89 -2.59
CA GLY A 330 -26.84 13.08 -1.52
C GLY A 330 -27.29 11.61 -1.49
N LYS A 331 -28.04 11.09 -2.49
CA LYS A 331 -28.54 9.69 -2.54
C LYS A 331 -27.42 8.66 -2.34
N THR A 332 -26.41 8.71 -3.17
CA THR A 332 -25.25 7.79 -3.07
C THR A 332 -24.57 7.87 -1.71
N SER A 333 -24.44 9.07 -1.14
CA SER A 333 -23.87 9.26 0.20
C SER A 333 -24.74 8.66 1.29
N LEU A 334 -26.07 8.79 1.17
CA LEU A 334 -27.03 8.14 2.06
C LEU A 334 -26.90 6.62 2.00
N LEU A 335 -26.91 6.03 0.80
CA LEU A 335 -26.75 4.58 0.62
C LEU A 335 -25.42 4.08 1.21
N ARG A 336 -24.32 4.81 1.00
CA ARG A 336 -23.01 4.46 1.57
C ARG A 336 -22.94 4.56 3.09
N ASN A 337 -23.72 5.45 3.71
CA ASN A 337 -23.91 5.47 5.17
C ASN A 337 -24.75 4.27 5.64
N ILE A 338 -25.81 3.90 4.92
CA ILE A 338 -26.67 2.76 5.25
C ILE A 338 -25.90 1.44 5.22
N ILE A 339 -24.99 1.26 4.29
CA ILE A 339 -24.15 0.04 4.23
C ILE A 339 -22.93 0.09 5.16
N GLY A 340 -22.73 1.21 5.87
CA GLY A 340 -21.58 1.40 6.75
C GLY A 340 -20.26 1.64 6.02
N PHE A 341 -20.28 1.93 4.72
CA PHE A 341 -19.09 2.30 3.95
C PHE A 341 -18.58 3.71 4.31
N TYR A 342 -19.52 4.61 4.68
CA TYR A 342 -19.23 5.88 5.34
C TYR A 342 -19.80 5.85 6.76
N LEU A 343 -19.03 6.33 7.71
CA LEU A 343 -19.53 6.53 9.07
C LEU A 343 -20.12 7.95 9.19
N PRO A 344 -21.29 8.12 9.82
CA PRO A 344 -21.89 9.43 9.99
C PRO A 344 -21.02 10.33 10.88
N THR A 345 -20.99 11.63 10.55
CA THR A 345 -20.31 12.65 11.37
C THR A 345 -21.11 12.92 12.66
N LYS A 346 -22.46 12.89 12.56
CA LYS A 346 -23.38 13.00 13.70
C LYS A 346 -24.54 12.03 13.51
N GLY A 347 -25.15 11.65 14.64
CA GLY A 347 -26.21 10.66 14.64
C GLY A 347 -25.68 9.24 14.51
N ASN A 348 -26.57 8.29 14.25
CA ASN A 348 -26.21 6.88 14.09
C ASN A 348 -27.10 6.16 13.07
N VAL A 349 -26.58 5.04 12.57
CA VAL A 349 -27.31 4.07 11.74
C VAL A 349 -27.27 2.74 12.47
N THR A 350 -28.43 2.10 12.64
CA THR A 350 -28.52 0.77 13.23
C THR A 350 -29.06 -0.24 12.23
N LEU A 351 -28.52 -1.46 12.27
CA LEU A 351 -28.98 -2.64 11.53
C LEU A 351 -29.31 -3.73 12.52
N SER A 352 -30.52 -4.31 12.43
CA SER A 352 -30.98 -5.34 13.38
C SER A 352 -30.87 -4.88 14.84
N GLY A 353 -31.04 -3.58 15.11
CA GLY A 353 -30.91 -2.96 16.43
C GLY A 353 -29.49 -2.63 16.89
N TYR A 354 -28.45 -3.05 16.15
CA TYR A 354 -27.04 -2.77 16.46
C TYR A 354 -26.52 -1.57 15.68
N ASP A 355 -25.75 -0.69 16.33
CA ASP A 355 -25.08 0.41 15.64
C ASP A 355 -24.07 -0.14 14.64
N LEU A 356 -24.13 0.33 13.39
CA LEU A 356 -23.22 -0.10 12.32
C LEU A 356 -21.75 0.06 12.69
N LYS A 357 -21.39 1.03 13.53
CA LYS A 357 -20.00 1.24 13.98
C LYS A 357 -19.44 0.04 14.75
N ASN A 358 -20.32 -0.73 15.38
CA ASN A 358 -19.96 -1.86 16.23
C ASN A 358 -20.02 -3.20 15.50
N ILE A 359 -20.42 -3.26 14.23
CA ILE A 359 -20.52 -4.48 13.45
C ILE A 359 -19.27 -4.63 12.58
N PRO A 360 -18.56 -5.78 12.61
CA PRO A 360 -17.39 -6.02 11.76
C PRO A 360 -17.70 -5.87 10.28
N SER A 361 -16.71 -5.42 9.51
CA SER A 361 -16.90 -5.22 8.06
C SER A 361 -17.24 -6.51 7.32
N GLU A 362 -16.73 -7.64 7.78
CA GLU A 362 -16.98 -8.97 7.20
C GLU A 362 -18.44 -9.37 7.37
N GLU A 363 -19.00 -9.22 8.58
CA GLU A 363 -20.42 -9.48 8.88
C GLU A 363 -21.36 -8.62 8.03
N LEU A 364 -21.04 -7.34 7.86
CA LEU A 364 -21.81 -6.45 7.00
C LEU A 364 -21.79 -6.87 5.53
N ARG A 365 -20.61 -7.32 5.03
CA ARG A 365 -20.49 -7.80 3.64
C ARG A 365 -21.31 -9.04 3.37
N ASP A 366 -21.50 -9.90 4.37
CA ASP A 366 -22.32 -11.09 4.24
C ASP A 366 -23.82 -10.78 4.34
N TYR A 367 -24.15 -9.77 5.12
CA TYR A 367 -25.54 -9.39 5.41
C TYR A 367 -26.14 -8.42 4.39
N ILE A 368 -25.31 -7.53 3.80
CA ILE A 368 -25.70 -6.47 2.87
C ILE A 368 -25.10 -6.71 1.48
N GLY A 369 -25.96 -6.86 0.48
CA GLY A 369 -25.59 -6.81 -0.93
C GLY A 369 -25.62 -5.36 -1.43
N TYR A 370 -24.51 -4.84 -1.94
CA TYR A 370 -24.43 -3.48 -2.47
C TYR A 370 -24.02 -3.46 -3.94
N CYS A 371 -24.84 -2.84 -4.78
CA CYS A 371 -24.53 -2.53 -6.17
C CYS A 371 -24.26 -1.03 -6.31
N PRO A 372 -23.01 -0.59 -6.52
CA PRO A 372 -22.67 0.82 -6.69
C PRO A 372 -23.06 1.34 -8.07
N GLN A 373 -23.21 2.66 -8.20
CA GLN A 373 -23.45 3.34 -9.47
C GLN A 373 -22.30 3.14 -10.47
N LYS A 374 -21.06 3.31 -10.00
CA LYS A 374 -19.85 2.99 -10.78
C LYS A 374 -19.44 1.55 -10.51
N ILE A 375 -19.41 0.75 -11.56
CA ILE A 375 -19.12 -0.67 -11.49
C ILE A 375 -17.67 -0.95 -11.87
N ASP A 376 -16.96 -1.62 -10.97
CA ASP A 376 -15.63 -2.12 -11.20
C ASP A 376 -15.65 -3.66 -11.14
N LEU A 377 -15.12 -4.31 -12.20
CA LEU A 377 -14.97 -5.76 -12.28
C LEU A 377 -13.48 -6.11 -12.18
N PHE A 378 -13.21 -7.25 -11.55
CA PHE A 378 -11.84 -7.75 -11.42
C PHE A 378 -11.39 -8.47 -12.69
N THR A 379 -10.10 -8.43 -12.98
CA THR A 379 -9.49 -9.29 -13.99
C THR A 379 -9.63 -10.75 -13.54
N GLY A 380 -10.18 -11.60 -14.41
CA GLY A 380 -10.49 -12.99 -14.10
C GLY A 380 -11.73 -13.47 -14.84
N SER A 381 -12.21 -14.68 -14.58
CA SER A 381 -13.40 -15.23 -15.23
C SER A 381 -14.68 -14.54 -14.75
N VAL A 382 -15.75 -14.67 -15.54
CA VAL A 382 -17.11 -14.22 -15.13
C VAL A 382 -17.54 -14.96 -13.86
N LEU A 383 -17.26 -16.27 -13.77
CA LEU A 383 -17.53 -17.09 -12.59
C LEU A 383 -16.87 -16.51 -11.35
N GLU A 384 -15.56 -16.27 -11.40
CA GLU A 384 -14.80 -15.65 -10.31
C GLU A 384 -15.35 -14.28 -9.92
N ASN A 385 -15.75 -13.47 -10.90
CA ASN A 385 -16.33 -12.16 -10.63
C ASN A 385 -17.67 -12.20 -9.92
N ILE A 386 -18.51 -13.18 -10.18
CA ILE A 386 -19.81 -13.32 -9.52
C ILE A 386 -19.63 -13.95 -8.12
N SER A 387 -18.78 -14.98 -8.01
CA SER A 387 -18.55 -15.72 -6.74
C SER A 387 -17.50 -15.08 -5.83
N THR A 388 -16.91 -13.94 -6.20
CA THR A 388 -15.73 -13.31 -5.58
C THR A 388 -15.70 -13.43 -4.05
N GLY A 389 -14.68 -14.12 -3.55
CA GLY A 389 -14.33 -14.17 -2.13
C GLY A 389 -15.35 -14.84 -1.22
N ILE A 390 -16.19 -15.74 -1.75
CA ILE A 390 -17.23 -16.41 -0.98
C ILE A 390 -16.95 -17.91 -0.96
N ASP A 391 -16.68 -18.44 0.22
CA ASP A 391 -16.53 -19.86 0.42
C ASP A 391 -17.90 -20.57 0.36
N GLY A 392 -17.95 -21.73 -0.31
CA GLY A 392 -19.15 -22.57 -0.37
C GLY A 392 -20.19 -22.19 -1.42
N ILE A 393 -19.97 -21.17 -2.26
CA ILE A 393 -20.83 -20.84 -3.41
C ILE A 393 -20.64 -21.90 -4.51
N THR A 394 -21.75 -22.48 -4.97
CA THR A 394 -21.78 -23.44 -6.07
C THR A 394 -21.94 -22.75 -7.43
N GLU A 395 -21.62 -23.45 -8.52
CA GLU A 395 -21.90 -22.95 -9.88
C GLU A 395 -23.40 -22.72 -10.10
N ASP A 396 -24.27 -23.53 -9.49
CA ASP A 396 -25.72 -23.37 -9.58
C ASP A 396 -26.20 -22.06 -8.92
N ASP A 397 -25.63 -21.68 -7.78
CA ASP A 397 -25.92 -20.38 -7.13
C ASP A 397 -25.50 -19.20 -8.03
N VAL A 398 -24.35 -19.31 -8.70
CA VAL A 398 -23.88 -18.31 -9.66
C VAL A 398 -24.81 -18.21 -10.86
N ILE A 399 -25.28 -19.34 -11.39
CA ILE A 399 -26.23 -19.39 -12.51
C ILE A 399 -27.58 -18.81 -12.08
N GLU A 400 -28.08 -19.10 -10.88
CA GLU A 400 -29.32 -18.55 -10.32
C GLU A 400 -29.22 -17.02 -10.22
N ALA A 401 -28.15 -16.51 -9.62
CA ALA A 401 -27.90 -15.06 -9.51
C ALA A 401 -27.79 -14.38 -10.88
N ALA A 402 -27.12 -15.02 -11.84
CA ALA A 402 -26.99 -14.52 -13.21
C ALA A 402 -28.34 -14.50 -13.96
N LYS A 403 -29.24 -15.45 -13.70
CA LYS A 403 -30.60 -15.42 -14.25
C LYS A 403 -31.41 -14.27 -13.67
N LEU A 404 -31.33 -14.03 -12.36
CA LEU A 404 -32.04 -12.93 -11.68
C LEU A 404 -31.57 -11.56 -12.17
N SER A 405 -30.29 -11.40 -12.47
CA SER A 405 -29.71 -10.17 -13.00
C SER A 405 -29.80 -10.04 -14.53
N CYS A 406 -30.45 -11.00 -15.23
CA CYS A 406 -30.48 -11.11 -16.69
C CYS A 406 -29.09 -11.26 -17.35
N ALA A 407 -28.06 -11.67 -16.61
CA ALA A 407 -26.72 -11.88 -17.14
C ALA A 407 -26.56 -13.22 -17.87
N HIS A 408 -27.30 -14.25 -17.46
CA HIS A 408 -27.15 -15.63 -17.98
C HIS A 408 -27.24 -15.72 -19.50
N GLU A 409 -28.18 -15.02 -20.13
CA GLU A 409 -28.42 -15.11 -21.58
C GLU A 409 -27.24 -14.65 -22.42
N PHE A 410 -26.53 -13.59 -22.01
CA PHE A 410 -25.37 -13.14 -22.75
C PHE A 410 -24.10 -13.88 -22.34
N ILE A 411 -23.96 -14.28 -21.06
CA ILE A 411 -22.81 -15.07 -20.60
C ILE A 411 -22.70 -16.38 -21.37
N THR A 412 -23.81 -17.10 -21.55
CA THR A 412 -23.82 -18.38 -22.31
C THR A 412 -23.45 -18.23 -23.79
N LYS A 413 -23.59 -17.02 -24.35
CA LYS A 413 -23.19 -16.70 -25.73
C LYS A 413 -21.73 -16.29 -25.86
N MET A 414 -21.03 -16.05 -24.75
CA MET A 414 -19.61 -15.70 -24.77
C MET A 414 -18.74 -16.93 -25.03
N PRO A 415 -17.56 -16.76 -25.64
CA PRO A 415 -16.60 -17.85 -25.79
C PRO A 415 -16.18 -18.42 -24.42
N GLY A 416 -16.54 -19.68 -24.13
CA GLY A 416 -16.28 -20.31 -22.84
C GLY A 416 -17.31 -19.99 -21.73
N GLY A 417 -18.38 -19.23 -22.02
CA GLY A 417 -19.48 -18.97 -21.07
C GLY A 417 -18.99 -18.31 -19.78
N TYR A 418 -19.27 -18.94 -18.64
CA TYR A 418 -18.84 -18.44 -17.32
C TYR A 418 -17.32 -18.42 -17.11
N ASN A 419 -16.54 -19.15 -17.90
CA ASN A 419 -15.09 -19.14 -17.88
C ASN A 419 -14.48 -18.05 -18.78
N TYR A 420 -15.31 -17.18 -19.40
CA TYR A 420 -14.84 -16.05 -20.19
C TYR A 420 -14.04 -15.08 -19.31
N ILE A 421 -12.82 -14.75 -19.76
CA ILE A 421 -11.89 -13.88 -19.00
C ILE A 421 -12.23 -12.42 -19.25
N LEU A 422 -12.46 -11.71 -18.17
CA LEU A 422 -12.66 -10.27 -18.14
C LEU A 422 -11.30 -9.57 -18.05
N ASN A 423 -11.14 -8.54 -18.86
CA ASN A 423 -10.00 -7.63 -18.77
C ASN A 423 -10.17 -6.67 -17.58
N ASP A 424 -9.16 -5.85 -17.35
CA ASP A 424 -9.21 -4.82 -16.31
C ASP A 424 -10.50 -3.99 -16.40
N ASN A 425 -11.18 -3.86 -15.25
CA ASN A 425 -12.49 -3.20 -15.12
C ASN A 425 -13.58 -3.71 -16.07
N GLY A 426 -13.46 -4.93 -16.61
CA GLY A 426 -14.41 -5.46 -17.58
C GLY A 426 -14.47 -4.64 -18.86
N SER A 427 -13.34 -4.07 -19.32
CA SER A 427 -13.27 -3.20 -20.50
C SER A 427 -13.69 -3.88 -21.81
N ASN A 428 -13.70 -5.21 -21.85
CA ASN A 428 -14.20 -6.03 -22.95
C ASN A 428 -15.71 -6.29 -22.93
N LEU A 429 -16.46 -5.63 -22.02
CA LEU A 429 -17.90 -5.73 -21.88
C LEU A 429 -18.61 -4.40 -22.15
N SER A 430 -19.88 -4.46 -22.56
CA SER A 430 -20.75 -3.28 -22.61
C SER A 430 -21.10 -2.80 -21.19
N GLY A 431 -21.53 -1.54 -21.04
CA GLY A 431 -21.95 -0.99 -19.75
C GLY A 431 -23.04 -1.82 -19.08
N GLY A 432 -24.08 -2.22 -19.83
CA GLY A 432 -25.17 -3.06 -19.34
C GLY A 432 -24.73 -4.46 -18.93
N GLN A 433 -23.79 -5.07 -19.67
CA GLN A 433 -23.23 -6.38 -19.31
C GLN A 433 -22.43 -6.30 -18.00
N ARG A 434 -21.59 -5.26 -17.83
CA ARG A 434 -20.90 -5.03 -16.55
C ARG A 434 -21.88 -4.89 -15.40
N GLN A 435 -22.95 -4.12 -15.61
CA GLN A 435 -23.98 -3.87 -14.60
C GLN A 435 -24.73 -5.14 -14.21
N ALA A 436 -25.06 -6.00 -15.18
CA ALA A 436 -25.73 -7.28 -14.93
C ALA A 436 -24.83 -8.26 -14.14
N ILE A 437 -23.52 -8.32 -14.44
CA ILE A 437 -22.56 -9.14 -13.66
C ILE A 437 -22.40 -8.61 -12.24
N ALA A 438 -22.32 -7.29 -12.04
CA ALA A 438 -22.24 -6.70 -10.71
C ALA A 438 -23.51 -6.95 -9.87
N LEU A 439 -24.68 -6.91 -10.50
CA LEU A 439 -25.94 -7.30 -9.85
C LEU A 439 -25.93 -8.79 -9.46
N ALA A 440 -25.48 -9.69 -10.34
CA ALA A 440 -25.33 -11.11 -10.02
C ALA A 440 -24.42 -11.32 -8.80
N ARG A 441 -23.27 -10.59 -8.74
CA ARG A 441 -22.36 -10.58 -7.59
C ARG A 441 -23.05 -10.17 -6.28
N CYS A 442 -23.96 -9.21 -6.33
CA CYS A 442 -24.72 -8.79 -5.15
C CYS A 442 -25.76 -9.82 -4.70
N LEU A 443 -26.34 -10.57 -5.66
CA LEU A 443 -27.43 -11.50 -5.42
C LEU A 443 -26.98 -12.91 -5.00
N VAL A 444 -25.78 -13.33 -5.40
CA VAL A 444 -25.29 -14.70 -5.19
C VAL A 444 -25.25 -15.11 -3.71
N ARG A 445 -25.03 -14.16 -2.80
CA ARG A 445 -25.04 -14.35 -1.34
C ARG A 445 -26.44 -14.42 -0.73
N LYS A 446 -27.50 -14.14 -1.48
CA LYS A 446 -28.86 -14.02 -0.99
C LYS A 446 -28.95 -13.11 0.25
N PRO A 447 -28.47 -11.83 0.16
CA PRO A 447 -28.32 -10.96 1.31
C PRO A 447 -29.66 -10.59 1.94
N LYS A 448 -29.66 -10.33 3.26
CA LYS A 448 -30.86 -9.85 3.98
C LYS A 448 -31.24 -8.42 3.64
N VAL A 449 -30.26 -7.60 3.31
CA VAL A 449 -30.44 -6.21 2.86
C VAL A 449 -29.80 -6.03 1.50
N LEU A 450 -30.54 -5.52 0.53
CA LEU A 450 -30.06 -5.24 -0.82
C LEU A 450 -30.12 -3.74 -1.09
N VAL A 451 -28.97 -3.12 -1.28
CA VAL A 451 -28.83 -1.68 -1.53
C VAL A 451 -28.31 -1.46 -2.95
N LEU A 452 -29.07 -0.74 -3.76
CA LEU A 452 -28.85 -0.60 -5.19
C LEU A 452 -28.80 0.88 -5.57
N ASP A 453 -27.66 1.31 -6.09
CA ASP A 453 -27.45 2.69 -6.53
C ASP A 453 -27.53 2.77 -8.06
N GLU A 454 -28.69 3.21 -8.58
CA GLU A 454 -29.01 3.28 -10.02
C GLU A 454 -28.72 1.97 -10.78
N PRO A 455 -29.26 0.82 -10.34
CA PRO A 455 -28.83 -0.51 -10.76
C PRO A 455 -29.05 -0.84 -12.25
N THR A 456 -29.79 -0.02 -13.00
CA THR A 456 -30.18 -0.27 -14.39
C THR A 456 -29.87 0.90 -15.33
N SER A 457 -29.03 1.85 -14.89
CA SER A 457 -28.74 3.10 -15.63
C SER A 457 -28.14 2.88 -17.03
N SER A 458 -27.44 1.78 -17.24
CA SER A 458 -26.76 1.42 -18.52
C SER A 458 -27.53 0.38 -19.34
N MET A 459 -28.78 0.09 -19.01
CA MET A 459 -29.59 -0.98 -19.64
C MET A 459 -30.71 -0.42 -20.53
N ASP A 460 -31.15 -1.23 -21.48
CA ASP A 460 -32.35 -0.95 -22.27
C ASP A 460 -33.62 -1.15 -21.42
N GLY A 461 -34.73 -0.50 -21.81
CA GLY A 461 -35.98 -0.46 -21.04
C GLY A 461 -36.61 -1.84 -20.79
N ASN A 462 -36.49 -2.80 -21.72
CA ASN A 462 -37.05 -4.13 -21.54
C ASN A 462 -36.24 -4.96 -20.53
N THR A 463 -34.93 -4.90 -20.59
CA THR A 463 -34.01 -5.57 -19.65
C THR A 463 -34.13 -4.93 -18.27
N GLU A 464 -34.21 -3.61 -18.21
CA GLU A 464 -34.45 -2.85 -16.97
C GLU A 464 -35.71 -3.31 -16.25
N GLU A 465 -36.86 -3.38 -16.95
CA GLU A 465 -38.13 -3.79 -16.33
C GLU A 465 -38.06 -5.22 -15.79
N LYS A 466 -37.45 -6.15 -16.54
CA LYS A 466 -37.24 -7.54 -16.08
C LYS A 466 -36.41 -7.60 -14.81
N ILE A 467 -35.30 -6.86 -14.76
CA ILE A 467 -34.40 -6.85 -13.60
C ILE A 467 -35.10 -6.27 -12.37
N ILE A 468 -35.77 -5.11 -12.50
CA ILE A 468 -36.49 -4.51 -11.38
C ILE A 468 -37.60 -5.46 -10.86
N ASN A 469 -38.32 -6.14 -11.76
CA ASN A 469 -39.28 -7.15 -11.38
C ASN A 469 -38.65 -8.31 -10.59
N ASN A 470 -37.54 -8.85 -11.07
CA ASN A 470 -36.82 -9.91 -10.41
C ASN A 470 -36.35 -9.47 -9.01
N LEU A 471 -35.73 -8.28 -8.90
CA LEU A 471 -35.20 -7.74 -7.65
C LEU A 471 -36.27 -7.48 -6.59
N LEU A 472 -37.46 -7.00 -7.02
CA LEU A 472 -38.58 -6.73 -6.11
C LEU A 472 -39.39 -7.97 -5.76
N SER A 473 -39.18 -9.11 -6.46
CA SER A 473 -39.92 -10.37 -6.24
C SER A 473 -39.03 -11.51 -5.76
N LEU A 474 -37.86 -11.21 -5.17
CA LEU A 474 -36.93 -12.20 -4.65
C LEU A 474 -37.59 -13.12 -3.62
N PRO A 475 -37.41 -14.46 -3.73
CA PRO A 475 -38.12 -15.43 -2.89
C PRO A 475 -37.77 -15.35 -1.41
N TYR A 476 -36.56 -14.91 -1.08
CA TYR A 476 -36.09 -14.75 0.30
C TYR A 476 -36.42 -13.37 0.92
N LYS A 477 -37.18 -12.54 0.21
CA LYS A 477 -37.76 -11.26 0.67
C LYS A 477 -36.81 -10.36 1.44
N PRO A 478 -35.69 -9.92 0.84
CA PRO A 478 -34.78 -9.00 1.51
C PRO A 478 -35.39 -7.62 1.69
N THR A 479 -34.88 -6.84 2.62
CA THR A 479 -35.08 -5.38 2.63
C THR A 479 -34.38 -4.79 1.41
N VAL A 480 -35.11 -4.07 0.54
CA VAL A 480 -34.55 -3.56 -0.73
C VAL A 480 -34.57 -2.03 -0.71
N ILE A 481 -33.41 -1.43 -0.93
CA ILE A 481 -33.23 0.02 -1.00
C ILE A 481 -32.67 0.37 -2.38
N ILE A 482 -33.41 1.15 -3.16
CA ILE A 482 -33.03 1.52 -4.53
C ILE A 482 -32.94 3.04 -4.63
N SER A 483 -31.80 3.57 -5.07
CA SER A 483 -31.76 4.94 -5.57
C SER A 483 -32.09 4.96 -7.05
N THR A 484 -32.92 5.88 -7.47
CA THR A 484 -33.28 6.05 -8.87
C THR A 484 -33.72 7.48 -9.18
N HIS A 485 -33.56 7.90 -10.41
CA HIS A 485 -34.19 9.12 -10.93
C HIS A 485 -35.37 8.80 -11.88
N ARG A 486 -35.70 7.50 -12.06
CA ARG A 486 -36.78 7.04 -12.92
C ARG A 486 -38.04 6.71 -12.10
N THR A 487 -39.13 7.38 -12.40
CA THR A 487 -40.42 7.20 -11.69
C THR A 487 -41.01 5.80 -11.85
N ASN A 488 -40.75 5.12 -12.99
CA ASN A 488 -41.27 3.77 -13.24
C ASN A 488 -40.80 2.72 -12.21
N HIS A 489 -39.64 2.90 -11.60
CA HIS A 489 -39.13 1.99 -10.56
C HIS A 489 -39.89 2.15 -9.24
N LEU A 490 -40.46 3.34 -9.00
CA LEU A 490 -41.13 3.69 -7.77
C LEU A 490 -42.53 3.11 -7.65
N VAL A 491 -43.12 2.66 -8.76
CA VAL A 491 -44.50 2.12 -8.76
C VAL A 491 -44.62 0.83 -7.94
N ARG A 492 -43.49 0.15 -7.65
CA ARG A 492 -43.47 -1.17 -7.01
C ARG A 492 -42.79 -1.20 -5.64
N VAL A 493 -42.35 -0.06 -5.13
CA VAL A 493 -41.80 0.03 -3.78
C VAL A 493 -42.90 0.32 -2.77
N ASP A 494 -42.66 0.04 -1.50
CA ASP A 494 -43.59 0.27 -0.41
C ASP A 494 -43.58 1.73 0.06
N LYS A 495 -42.37 2.31 0.17
CA LYS A 495 -42.13 3.69 0.58
C LYS A 495 -41.21 4.43 -0.38
N ILE A 496 -41.35 5.75 -0.40
CA ILE A 496 -40.49 6.65 -1.17
C ILE A 496 -39.90 7.69 -0.23
N GLY A 497 -38.59 7.93 -0.39
CA GLY A 497 -37.86 9.03 0.23
C GLY A 497 -37.40 10.04 -0.81
N VAL A 498 -37.71 11.32 -0.62
CA VAL A 498 -37.31 12.42 -1.51
C VAL A 498 -36.17 13.19 -0.87
N LEU A 499 -34.99 13.18 -1.51
CA LEU A 499 -33.82 13.93 -1.07
C LEU A 499 -33.65 15.21 -1.89
N ILE A 500 -33.46 16.35 -1.20
CA ILE A 500 -33.12 17.64 -1.78
C ILE A 500 -32.01 18.26 -0.93
N ASP A 501 -30.87 18.62 -1.54
CA ASP A 501 -29.74 19.29 -0.90
C ASP A 501 -29.25 18.65 0.41
N GLY A 502 -29.25 17.32 0.44
CA GLY A 502 -28.80 16.52 1.59
C GLY A 502 -29.84 16.35 2.70
N GLN A 503 -31.08 16.81 2.50
CA GLN A 503 -32.18 16.66 3.45
C GLN A 503 -33.25 15.70 2.92
N LEU A 504 -33.83 14.91 3.82
CA LEU A 504 -35.00 14.08 3.54
C LEU A 504 -36.25 14.94 3.67
N VAL A 505 -36.74 15.46 2.55
CA VAL A 505 -37.89 16.41 2.54
C VAL A 505 -39.23 15.70 2.68
N GLN A 506 -39.33 14.49 2.11
CA GLN A 506 -40.52 13.65 2.21
C GLN A 506 -40.10 12.20 2.41
N TYR A 507 -40.83 11.49 3.27
CA TYR A 507 -40.67 10.05 3.47
C TYR A 507 -42.01 9.44 3.90
N GLY A 508 -42.48 8.42 3.19
CA GLY A 508 -43.71 7.77 3.51
C GLY A 508 -44.20 6.78 2.47
N PRO A 509 -45.43 6.25 2.62
CA PRO A 509 -46.02 5.32 1.67
C PRO A 509 -46.02 5.87 0.25
N ARG A 510 -45.69 5.02 -0.71
CA ARG A 510 -45.59 5.35 -2.14
C ARG A 510 -46.77 6.15 -2.66
N ASP A 511 -48.00 5.67 -2.39
CA ASP A 511 -49.22 6.25 -2.95
C ASP A 511 -49.46 7.69 -2.46
N GLN A 512 -49.06 8.01 -1.24
CA GLN A 512 -49.13 9.33 -0.67
C GLN A 512 -48.14 10.30 -1.36
N ILE A 513 -46.91 9.88 -1.54
CA ILE A 513 -45.85 10.72 -2.14
C ILE A 513 -46.13 10.98 -3.62
N LEU A 514 -46.56 9.95 -4.37
CA LEU A 514 -46.87 10.10 -5.81
C LEU A 514 -48.08 11.02 -6.06
N ARG A 515 -49.13 11.00 -5.21
CA ARG A 515 -50.26 11.93 -5.31
C ARG A 515 -49.81 13.38 -5.09
N GLN A 516 -49.06 13.64 -4.06
CA GLN A 516 -48.56 14.99 -3.75
C GLN A 516 -47.61 15.54 -4.85
N SER A 517 -46.92 14.68 -5.57
CA SER A 517 -46.08 15.07 -6.70
C SER A 517 -46.90 15.47 -7.92
N ASN A 518 -47.98 14.75 -8.22
CA ASN A 518 -48.88 15.08 -9.33
C ASN A 518 -49.64 16.39 -9.10
N GLU A 519 -50.11 16.65 -7.89
CA GLU A 519 -50.80 17.91 -7.54
C GLU A 519 -49.90 19.16 -7.62
N LYS A 520 -48.56 18.99 -7.47
CA LYS A 520 -47.57 20.08 -7.63
C LYS A 520 -47.19 20.36 -9.08
N VAL A 521 -47.45 19.45 -10.00
CA VAL A 521 -47.16 19.61 -11.45
C VAL A 521 -48.36 20.22 -12.18
N GLU A 522 -49.60 20.10 -11.64
CA GLU A 522 -50.82 20.67 -12.20
C GLU A 522 -51.09 22.12 -11.73
N ASN A 523 -50.38 22.62 -10.75
CA ASN A 523 -50.41 24.03 -10.29
C ASN A 523 -49.12 24.76 -10.71
#